data_69771fc650714bc27c8ca1109341c926
#
_entry.id   69771fc650714bc27c8ca1109341c926
#
_cell.length_a   1.000
_cell.length_b   1.000
_cell.length_c   1.000
_cell.angle_alpha   90.00
_cell.angle_beta   90.00
_cell.angle_gamma   90.00
#
_symmetry.space_group_name_H-M   'P 1'
#
loop_
_entity.id
_entity.type
_entity.pdbx_description
1 polymer ?
#
loop_
_entity_poly.entity_id
_entity_poly.type
_entity_poly.pdbx_seq_one_letter_code
_entity_poly.pdbx_strand_id
1 'polypeptide(L)'
;MLGARNIFIISENDWIGILLCQIFFENYGIIFYMIFDGIILDVDGTIWDTTSIVAEAWNIAIDNNFPKLEHVSAQILKGQFGKTMKTIADNLFSSLSEDEKYILMEKCCQEEQKALHSNTKNITYKGVVETIESLSKKIPVFIVSNCQKGYIEVVMEKNKITSFITDFECYGNTGLNKDQNIVLVIKRNNLKNAVYVGDTQGDYDACKKASIPFVWASYGFGKPDDENYFAKIENFSDLLKVL
;
A
#
# COMPACT_ATOMS: atom_id res chain seq x y z
N MET A 1 -20.39 -2.90 43.27
CA MET A 1 -19.89 -4.24 42.89
C MET A 1 -19.55 -4.17 41.39
N LEU A 2 -18.28 -4.13 41.10
CA LEU A 2 -17.78 -4.08 39.71
C LEU A 2 -17.80 -5.51 39.17
N GLY A 3 -18.67 -5.76 38.18
CA GLY A 3 -18.74 -7.07 37.53
C GLY A 3 -17.49 -7.36 36.71
N ALA A 4 -16.97 -8.56 36.88
CA ALA A 4 -15.83 -9.06 36.13
C ALA A 4 -16.11 -9.02 34.61
N ARG A 5 -15.23 -8.35 33.85
CA ARG A 5 -15.23 -8.38 32.38
C ARG A 5 -14.62 -9.71 31.96
N ASN A 6 -15.42 -10.58 31.39
CA ASN A 6 -14.92 -11.80 30.78
C ASN A 6 -14.22 -11.46 29.47
N ILE A 7 -12.90 -11.66 29.42
CA ILE A 7 -12.11 -11.59 28.21
C ILE A 7 -12.16 -12.99 27.58
N PHE A 8 -12.79 -13.11 26.43
CA PHE A 8 -12.73 -14.33 25.61
C PHE A 8 -11.61 -14.19 24.60
N ILE A 9 -10.61 -15.06 24.68
CA ILE A 9 -9.58 -15.21 23.66
C ILE A 9 -10.10 -16.27 22.70
N ILE A 10 -10.40 -15.87 21.47
CA ILE A 10 -10.81 -16.80 20.40
C ILE A 10 -9.54 -17.24 19.67
N SER A 11 -9.35 -18.56 19.55
CA SER A 11 -8.18 -19.18 18.91
C SER A 11 -8.26 -19.17 17.38
N GLU A 12 -7.16 -19.15 16.78
CA GLU A 12 -6.51 -19.00 15.49
C GLU A 12 -7.23 -19.41 14.18
N ASN A 13 -8.49 -19.90 14.13
CA ASN A 13 -9.00 -20.52 12.88
C ASN A 13 -10.43 -20.15 12.43
N ASP A 14 -11.13 -19.19 13.03
CA ASP A 14 -12.53 -18.93 12.70
C ASP A 14 -12.81 -17.48 12.26
N TRP A 15 -12.53 -17.18 10.99
CA TRP A 15 -12.95 -15.91 10.34
C TRP A 15 -14.48 -15.74 10.31
N ILE A 16 -15.25 -16.83 10.22
CA ILE A 16 -16.71 -16.83 10.31
C ILE A 16 -17.17 -16.49 11.72
N GLY A 17 -16.43 -16.90 12.74
CA GLY A 17 -16.72 -16.56 14.14
C GLY A 17 -16.55 -15.06 14.44
N ILE A 18 -15.57 -14.40 13.81
CA ILE A 18 -15.29 -12.96 14.00
C ILE A 18 -16.42 -12.12 13.39
N LEU A 19 -16.90 -12.46 12.20
CA LEU A 19 -18.02 -11.75 11.55
C LEU A 19 -19.33 -11.93 12.30
N LEU A 20 -19.60 -13.13 12.84
CA LEU A 20 -20.79 -13.41 13.68
C LEU A 20 -20.72 -12.71 15.03
N CYS A 21 -19.53 -12.52 15.62
CA CYS A 21 -19.35 -11.73 16.83
C CYS A 21 -19.74 -10.27 16.62
N GLN A 22 -19.39 -9.64 15.50
CA GLN A 22 -19.77 -8.25 15.23
C GLN A 22 -21.30 -8.04 15.20
N ILE A 23 -22.05 -8.97 14.63
CA ILE A 23 -23.51 -8.88 14.48
C ILE A 23 -24.26 -9.16 15.81
N PHE A 24 -23.71 -9.97 16.71
CA PHE A 24 -24.39 -10.38 17.95
C PHE A 24 -24.19 -9.42 19.12
N PHE A 25 -23.20 -8.50 19.09
CA PHE A 25 -22.76 -7.75 20.27
C PHE A 25 -23.13 -6.26 20.33
N GLU A 26 -23.76 -5.69 19.29
CA GLU A 26 -24.30 -4.32 19.37
C GLU A 26 -25.29 -4.12 20.55
N ASN A 27 -25.92 -5.20 21.02
CA ASN A 27 -26.91 -5.15 22.10
C ASN A 27 -26.35 -5.35 23.54
N TYR A 28 -25.06 -5.72 23.68
CA TYR A 28 -24.50 -6.07 25.00
C TYR A 28 -23.28 -5.26 25.42
N GLY A 29 -22.87 -4.25 24.65
CA GLY A 29 -21.80 -3.32 25.05
C GLY A 29 -20.41 -3.95 25.21
N ILE A 30 -20.15 -5.11 24.58
CA ILE A 30 -18.83 -5.73 24.58
C ILE A 30 -18.10 -5.26 23.29
N ILE A 31 -17.07 -4.44 23.46
CA ILE A 31 -16.22 -4.00 22.37
C ILE A 31 -15.06 -4.99 22.26
N PHE A 32 -15.02 -5.76 21.17
CA PHE A 32 -13.84 -6.55 20.82
C PHE A 32 -12.84 -5.65 20.11
N TYR A 33 -11.70 -5.45 20.70
CA TYR A 33 -10.56 -4.88 19.99
C TYR A 33 -9.84 -6.02 19.27
N MET A 34 -9.83 -6.00 17.94
CA MET A 34 -8.90 -6.83 17.19
C MET A 34 -7.50 -6.26 17.42
N ILE A 35 -6.65 -7.01 18.11
CA ILE A 35 -5.28 -6.58 18.36
C ILE A 35 -4.45 -7.03 17.18
N PHE A 36 -4.03 -6.08 16.34
CA PHE A 36 -3.07 -6.33 15.29
C PHE A 36 -1.65 -6.31 15.86
N ASP A 37 -0.81 -7.22 15.36
CA ASP A 37 0.61 -7.31 15.71
C ASP A 37 1.54 -6.77 14.60
N GLY A 38 0.95 -6.28 13.49
CA GLY A 38 1.65 -5.63 12.41
C GLY A 38 0.72 -4.86 11.48
N ILE A 39 1.16 -3.69 11.03
CA ILE A 39 0.47 -2.85 10.04
C ILE A 39 1.34 -2.81 8.78
N ILE A 40 0.79 -3.27 7.66
CA ILE A 40 1.47 -3.26 6.36
C ILE A 40 0.83 -2.15 5.51
N LEU A 41 1.63 -1.24 5.00
CA LEU A 41 1.19 -0.09 4.21
C LEU A 41 1.53 -0.29 2.73
N ASP A 42 0.61 0.07 1.84
CA ASP A 42 0.96 0.40 0.47
C ASP A 42 1.61 1.79 0.39
N VAL A 43 2.07 2.17 -0.78
CA VAL A 43 2.82 3.40 -1.01
C VAL A 43 2.00 4.44 -1.78
N ASP A 44 1.85 4.23 -3.08
CA ASP A 44 1.23 5.20 -3.98
C ASP A 44 -0.28 5.21 -3.84
N GLY A 45 -0.86 6.38 -3.58
CA GLY A 45 -2.28 6.50 -3.23
C GLY A 45 -2.57 6.27 -1.74
N THR A 46 -1.61 5.76 -0.97
CA THR A 46 -1.76 5.50 0.47
C THR A 46 -0.86 6.42 1.31
N ILE A 47 0.44 6.44 1.07
CA ILE A 47 1.42 7.31 1.77
C ILE A 47 1.55 8.65 1.06
N TRP A 48 1.66 8.65 -0.27
CA TRP A 48 1.89 9.84 -1.08
C TRP A 48 1.22 9.78 -2.47
N ASP A 49 1.21 10.92 -3.18
CA ASP A 49 0.78 11.02 -4.59
C ASP A 49 1.95 11.57 -5.44
N THR A 50 2.61 10.68 -6.15
CA THR A 50 3.74 11.01 -7.03
C THR A 50 3.33 11.19 -8.48
N THR A 51 2.07 10.99 -8.83
CA THR A 51 1.60 10.84 -10.22
C THR A 51 1.98 12.01 -11.12
N SER A 52 1.96 13.24 -10.63
CA SER A 52 2.37 14.42 -11.43
C SER A 52 3.87 14.43 -11.71
N ILE A 53 4.71 14.14 -10.71
CA ILE A 53 6.17 14.12 -10.85
C ILE A 53 6.60 12.97 -11.75
N VAL A 54 5.97 11.81 -11.56
CA VAL A 54 6.28 10.61 -12.36
C VAL A 54 5.85 10.81 -13.81
N ALA A 55 4.69 11.44 -14.07
CA ALA A 55 4.27 11.76 -15.44
C ALA A 55 5.29 12.66 -16.16
N GLU A 56 5.76 13.71 -15.50
CA GLU A 56 6.79 14.60 -16.07
C GLU A 56 8.09 13.84 -16.33
N ALA A 57 8.55 13.02 -15.39
CA ALA A 57 9.77 12.23 -15.51
C ALA A 57 9.69 11.18 -16.63
N TRP A 58 8.57 10.46 -16.73
CA TRP A 58 8.37 9.46 -17.77
C TRP A 58 8.29 10.09 -19.14
N ASN A 59 7.68 11.28 -19.29
CA ASN A 59 7.63 11.99 -20.56
C ASN A 59 9.04 12.43 -21.03
N ILE A 60 9.96 12.77 -20.12
CA ILE A 60 11.36 12.99 -20.46
C ILE A 60 11.99 11.70 -21.02
N ALA A 61 11.73 10.56 -20.42
CA ALA A 61 12.22 9.28 -20.91
C ALA A 61 11.63 8.92 -22.28
N ILE A 62 10.34 9.18 -22.49
CA ILE A 62 9.63 8.98 -23.77
C ILE A 62 10.25 9.86 -24.86
N ASP A 63 10.39 11.17 -24.63
CA ASP A 63 10.94 12.11 -25.60
C ASP A 63 12.35 11.74 -26.06
N ASN A 64 13.16 11.27 -25.10
CA ASN A 64 14.57 10.94 -25.38
C ASN A 64 14.77 9.59 -26.08
N ASN A 65 13.83 8.63 -25.94
CA ASN A 65 14.04 7.26 -26.43
C ASN A 65 12.99 6.82 -27.47
N PHE A 66 11.75 7.29 -27.32
CA PHE A 66 10.61 6.88 -28.16
C PHE A 66 9.71 8.09 -28.49
N PRO A 67 10.23 9.13 -29.19
CA PRO A 67 9.53 10.42 -29.36
C PRO A 67 8.26 10.37 -30.23
N LYS A 68 7.88 9.20 -30.72
CA LYS A 68 6.62 8.97 -31.45
C LYS A 68 5.49 8.47 -30.54
N LEU A 69 5.81 8.11 -29.30
CA LEU A 69 4.78 7.71 -28.33
C LEU A 69 4.06 8.95 -27.78
N GLU A 70 2.80 8.74 -27.41
CA GLU A 70 2.05 9.76 -26.70
C GLU A 70 2.56 9.91 -25.26
N HIS A 71 2.49 11.13 -24.75
CA HIS A 71 2.84 11.44 -23.38
C HIS A 71 1.83 10.84 -22.41
N VAL A 72 2.30 10.45 -21.24
CA VAL A 72 1.43 10.04 -20.12
C VAL A 72 1.08 11.25 -19.26
N SER A 73 -0.14 11.26 -18.73
CA SER A 73 -0.60 12.27 -17.78
C SER A 73 -0.69 11.68 -16.36
N ALA A 74 -0.69 12.55 -15.34
CA ALA A 74 -0.94 12.14 -13.96
C ALA A 74 -2.25 11.35 -13.82
N GLN A 75 -3.30 11.73 -14.55
CA GLN A 75 -4.58 11.03 -14.52
C GLN A 75 -4.48 9.61 -15.10
N ILE A 76 -3.71 9.43 -16.17
CA ILE A 76 -3.44 8.10 -16.75
C ILE A 76 -2.69 7.24 -15.73
N LEU A 77 -1.64 7.80 -15.08
CA LEU A 77 -0.85 7.07 -14.09
C LEU A 77 -1.65 6.69 -12.85
N LYS A 78 -2.58 7.52 -12.39
CA LYS A 78 -3.51 7.14 -11.30
C LYS A 78 -4.27 5.86 -11.57
N GLY A 79 -4.65 5.60 -12.82
CA GLY A 79 -5.30 4.35 -13.22
C GLY A 79 -4.34 3.16 -13.38
N GLN A 80 -3.04 3.37 -13.28
CA GLN A 80 -2.02 2.32 -13.44
C GLN A 80 -1.31 1.99 -12.12
N PHE A 81 -1.15 2.95 -11.24
CA PHE A 81 -0.44 2.75 -9.98
C PHE A 81 -1.08 1.63 -9.14
N GLY A 82 -0.28 0.94 -8.35
CA GLY A 82 -0.64 -0.30 -7.68
C GLY A 82 -0.42 -1.56 -8.51
N LYS A 83 -0.22 -1.45 -9.85
CA LYS A 83 0.15 -2.57 -10.73
C LYS A 83 1.68 -2.71 -10.82
N THR A 84 2.15 -3.87 -11.31
CA THR A 84 3.58 -4.05 -11.58
C THR A 84 4.03 -3.24 -12.80
N MET A 85 5.31 -2.86 -12.84
CA MET A 85 5.90 -2.10 -13.96
C MET A 85 5.67 -2.78 -15.31
N LYS A 86 5.73 -4.13 -15.35
CA LYS A 86 5.41 -4.89 -16.56
C LYS A 86 3.96 -4.68 -16.99
N THR A 87 3.01 -4.79 -16.08
CA THR A 87 1.59 -4.57 -16.38
C THR A 87 1.33 -3.14 -16.85
N ILE A 88 1.99 -2.16 -16.26
CA ILE A 88 1.87 -0.75 -16.68
C ILE A 88 2.41 -0.57 -18.10
N ALA A 89 3.56 -1.16 -18.41
CA ALA A 89 4.14 -1.12 -19.75
C ALA A 89 3.21 -1.75 -20.81
N ASP A 90 2.63 -2.90 -20.49
CA ASP A 90 1.69 -3.59 -21.39
C ASP A 90 0.43 -2.76 -21.65
N ASN A 91 -0.07 -2.07 -20.63
CA ASN A 91 -1.27 -1.24 -20.73
C ASN A 91 -1.02 0.07 -21.53
N LEU A 92 0.12 0.73 -21.29
CA LEU A 92 0.36 2.08 -21.82
C LEU A 92 1.11 2.06 -23.17
N PHE A 93 1.97 1.08 -23.38
CA PHE A 93 2.88 1.03 -24.50
C PHE A 93 2.70 -0.24 -25.35
N SER A 94 1.44 -0.60 -25.61
CA SER A 94 1.05 -1.83 -26.33
C SER A 94 1.60 -1.89 -27.77
N SER A 95 1.97 -0.76 -28.37
CA SER A 95 2.58 -0.69 -29.70
C SER A 95 4.08 -1.06 -29.74
N LEU A 96 4.73 -1.14 -28.58
CA LEU A 96 6.13 -1.53 -28.45
C LEU A 96 6.28 -3.05 -28.30
N SER A 97 7.41 -3.58 -28.81
CA SER A 97 7.84 -4.94 -28.50
C SER A 97 8.20 -5.10 -27.01
N GLU A 98 8.31 -6.34 -26.54
CA GLU A 98 8.67 -6.61 -25.13
C GLU A 98 10.05 -6.02 -24.76
N ASP A 99 11.02 -6.11 -25.67
CA ASP A 99 12.36 -5.53 -25.47
C ASP A 99 12.32 -3.99 -25.40
N GLU A 100 11.54 -3.35 -26.28
CA GLU A 100 11.36 -1.90 -26.27
C GLU A 100 10.64 -1.42 -25.00
N LYS A 101 9.60 -2.14 -24.57
CA LYS A 101 8.92 -1.87 -23.28
C LYS A 101 9.90 -1.95 -22.12
N TYR A 102 10.72 -3.01 -22.06
CA TYR A 102 11.71 -3.18 -21.02
C TYR A 102 12.70 -1.99 -21.01
N ILE A 103 13.26 -1.61 -22.15
CA ILE A 103 14.19 -0.47 -22.29
C ILE A 103 13.52 0.83 -21.84
N LEU A 104 12.29 1.10 -22.32
CA LEU A 104 11.57 2.32 -21.95
C LEU A 104 11.29 2.37 -20.43
N MET A 105 10.82 1.28 -19.84
CA MET A 105 10.51 1.25 -18.41
C MET A 105 11.76 1.43 -17.54
N GLU A 106 12.92 0.89 -17.95
CA GLU A 106 14.19 1.20 -17.28
C GLU A 106 14.51 2.70 -17.31
N LYS A 107 14.32 3.35 -18.47
CA LYS A 107 14.52 4.81 -18.61
C LYS A 107 13.52 5.61 -17.79
N CYS A 108 12.24 5.20 -17.79
CA CYS A 108 11.21 5.79 -16.94
C CYS A 108 11.58 5.70 -15.46
N CYS A 109 11.99 4.55 -14.97
CA CYS A 109 12.44 4.37 -13.58
C CYS A 109 13.66 5.25 -13.25
N GLN A 110 14.62 5.39 -14.17
CA GLN A 110 15.79 6.25 -13.96
C GLN A 110 15.43 7.72 -13.83
N GLU A 111 14.57 8.25 -14.72
CA GLU A 111 14.12 9.64 -14.64
C GLU A 111 13.20 9.88 -13.42
N GLU A 112 12.34 8.95 -13.10
CA GLU A 112 11.50 8.98 -11.90
C GLU A 112 12.34 9.07 -10.62
N GLN A 113 13.35 8.22 -10.46
CA GLN A 113 14.26 8.26 -9.30
C GLN A 113 14.94 9.63 -9.18
N LYS A 114 15.47 10.18 -10.28
CA LYS A 114 16.07 11.53 -10.30
C LYS A 114 15.06 12.61 -9.87
N ALA A 115 13.84 12.55 -10.44
CA ALA A 115 12.80 13.53 -10.15
C ALA A 115 12.34 13.46 -8.68
N LEU A 116 12.15 12.26 -8.13
CA LEU A 116 11.76 12.08 -6.74
C LEU A 116 12.87 12.53 -5.78
N HIS A 117 14.13 12.20 -6.03
CA HIS A 117 15.25 12.68 -5.21
C HIS A 117 15.40 14.21 -5.23
N SER A 118 15.20 14.85 -6.37
CA SER A 118 15.29 16.31 -6.51
C SER A 118 14.04 17.05 -6.05
N ASN A 119 12.91 16.35 -5.87
CA ASN A 119 11.67 16.99 -5.48
C ASN A 119 11.75 17.59 -4.08
N THR A 120 11.33 18.87 -3.98
CA THR A 120 11.22 19.62 -2.71
C THR A 120 9.78 19.88 -2.29
N LYS A 121 8.80 19.56 -3.14
CA LYS A 121 7.38 19.74 -2.83
C LYS A 121 6.90 18.61 -1.90
N ASN A 122 6.01 18.96 -0.98
CA ASN A 122 5.34 17.94 -0.18
C ASN A 122 4.27 17.24 -1.05
N ILE A 123 4.46 15.94 -1.25
CA ILE A 123 3.56 15.05 -2.01
C ILE A 123 2.95 13.96 -1.12
N THR A 124 3.27 14.00 0.17
CA THR A 124 2.76 13.08 1.18
C THR A 124 1.36 13.48 1.60
N TYR A 125 0.48 12.53 1.77
CA TYR A 125 -0.84 12.82 2.30
C TYR A 125 -0.75 13.37 3.72
N LYS A 126 -1.71 14.25 4.05
CA LYS A 126 -1.73 14.93 5.33
C LYS A 126 -1.78 13.95 6.51
N GLY A 127 -0.91 14.14 7.48
CA GLY A 127 -0.88 13.37 8.74
C GLY A 127 -0.20 12.01 8.64
N VAL A 128 0.36 11.63 7.49
CA VAL A 128 1.01 10.32 7.31
C VAL A 128 2.19 10.14 8.26
N VAL A 129 3.12 11.09 8.30
CA VAL A 129 4.36 10.96 9.06
C VAL A 129 4.07 10.84 10.55
N GLU A 130 3.25 11.73 11.09
CA GLU A 130 2.86 11.76 12.50
C GLU A 130 2.08 10.50 12.91
N THR A 131 1.25 10.00 11.99
CA THR A 131 0.47 8.77 12.24
C THR A 131 1.37 7.54 12.25
N ILE A 132 2.28 7.40 11.27
CA ILE A 132 3.25 6.29 11.25
C ILE A 132 4.13 6.34 12.50
N GLU A 133 4.65 7.50 12.88
CA GLU A 133 5.42 7.66 14.11
C GLU A 133 4.62 7.22 15.35
N SER A 134 3.36 7.61 15.44
CA SER A 134 2.49 7.25 16.57
C SER A 134 2.19 5.76 16.61
N LEU A 135 1.89 5.13 15.46
CA LEU A 135 1.61 3.70 15.33
C LEU A 135 2.84 2.87 15.65
N SER A 136 4.02 3.24 15.12
CA SER A 136 5.28 2.51 15.31
C SER A 136 5.72 2.37 16.78
N LYS A 137 5.24 3.25 17.66
CA LYS A 137 5.45 3.15 19.12
C LYS A 137 4.63 2.04 19.79
N LYS A 138 3.63 1.50 19.09
CA LYS A 138 2.69 0.52 19.63
C LYS A 138 2.71 -0.79 18.87
N ILE A 139 2.83 -0.73 17.54
CA ILE A 139 2.70 -1.85 16.61
C ILE A 139 3.78 -1.70 15.54
N PRO A 140 4.53 -2.76 15.18
CA PRO A 140 5.46 -2.74 14.06
C PRO A 140 4.77 -2.32 12.76
N VAL A 141 5.42 -1.43 11.99
CA VAL A 141 4.93 -0.93 10.71
C VAL A 141 5.82 -1.44 9.59
N PHE A 142 5.18 -1.88 8.52
CA PHE A 142 5.82 -2.47 7.35
C PHE A 142 5.34 -1.77 6.08
N ILE A 143 6.09 -1.94 4.97
CA ILE A 143 5.67 -1.48 3.65
C ILE A 143 5.73 -2.65 2.67
N VAL A 144 4.66 -2.85 1.88
CA VAL A 144 4.65 -3.78 0.75
C VAL A 144 4.00 -3.12 -0.46
N SER A 145 4.73 -3.01 -1.57
CA SER A 145 4.25 -2.37 -2.79
C SER A 145 4.64 -3.16 -4.05
N ASN A 146 3.96 -2.90 -5.16
CA ASN A 146 4.31 -3.43 -6.50
C ASN A 146 5.35 -2.58 -7.25
N CYS A 147 5.99 -1.65 -6.57
CA CYS A 147 6.98 -0.74 -7.14
C CYS A 147 8.29 -1.44 -7.52
N GLN A 148 9.15 -0.71 -8.22
CA GLN A 148 10.51 -1.11 -8.57
C GLN A 148 11.44 -1.08 -7.35
N LYS A 149 12.56 -1.77 -7.47
CA LYS A 149 13.63 -1.77 -6.46
C LYS A 149 14.16 -0.36 -6.20
N GLY A 150 14.36 -0.02 -4.92
CA GLY A 150 14.88 1.29 -4.50
C GLY A 150 13.81 2.36 -4.30
N TYR A 151 12.56 2.12 -4.72
CA TYR A 151 11.48 3.10 -4.60
C TYR A 151 11.02 3.30 -3.15
N ILE A 152 10.85 2.22 -2.39
CA ILE A 152 10.45 2.29 -0.99
C ILE A 152 11.49 3.03 -0.15
N GLU A 153 12.77 2.83 -0.44
CA GLU A 153 13.85 3.54 0.23
C GLU A 153 13.75 5.06 0.02
N VAL A 154 13.41 5.50 -1.21
CA VAL A 154 13.14 6.93 -1.49
C VAL A 154 11.93 7.43 -0.72
N VAL A 155 10.85 6.66 -0.67
CA VAL A 155 9.65 6.98 0.14
C VAL A 155 10.04 7.21 1.59
N MET A 156 10.77 6.28 2.17
CA MET A 156 11.17 6.34 3.58
C MET A 156 12.09 7.52 3.88
N GLU A 157 13.06 7.78 3.00
CA GLU A 157 14.00 8.90 3.14
C GLU A 157 13.31 10.26 3.01
N LYS A 158 12.54 10.45 1.93
CA LYS A 158 11.85 11.71 1.64
C LYS A 158 10.84 12.09 2.71
N ASN A 159 10.17 11.11 3.29
CA ASN A 159 9.20 11.31 4.37
C ASN A 159 9.83 11.23 5.77
N LYS A 160 11.12 10.93 5.89
CA LYS A 160 11.83 10.78 7.18
C LYS A 160 11.18 9.73 8.09
N ILE A 161 10.67 8.65 7.50
CA ILE A 161 9.98 7.57 8.23
C ILE A 161 10.82 6.30 8.37
N THR A 162 12.05 6.30 7.89
CA THR A 162 12.94 5.11 7.91
C THR A 162 13.05 4.46 9.28
N SER A 163 13.15 5.27 10.34
CA SER A 163 13.27 4.77 11.72
C SER A 163 11.97 4.17 12.30
N PHE A 164 10.85 4.38 11.62
CA PHE A 164 9.53 3.90 12.04
C PHE A 164 9.09 2.64 11.30
N ILE A 165 9.79 2.27 10.22
CA ILE A 165 9.47 1.10 9.40
C ILE A 165 10.35 -0.06 9.86
N THR A 166 9.71 -1.16 10.25
CA THR A 166 10.38 -2.36 10.75
C THR A 166 11.00 -3.18 9.61
N ASP A 167 10.25 -3.32 8.50
CA ASP A 167 10.68 -4.12 7.35
C ASP A 167 9.83 -3.75 6.13
N PHE A 168 10.30 -4.09 4.93
CA PHE A 168 9.57 -3.80 3.71
C PHE A 168 9.90 -4.79 2.59
N GLU A 169 9.01 -4.86 1.60
CA GLU A 169 9.25 -5.66 0.41
C GLU A 169 8.55 -5.06 -0.81
N CYS A 170 9.08 -5.32 -2.00
CA CYS A 170 8.46 -4.89 -3.24
C CYS A 170 8.64 -5.89 -4.38
N TYR A 171 7.82 -5.73 -5.43
CA TYR A 171 7.95 -6.53 -6.65
C TYR A 171 9.36 -6.44 -7.25
N GLY A 172 9.95 -5.25 -7.27
CA GLY A 172 11.27 -5.02 -7.84
C GLY A 172 12.41 -5.74 -7.12
N ASN A 173 12.24 -6.14 -5.86
CA ASN A 173 13.21 -6.92 -5.10
C ASN A 173 13.06 -8.43 -5.36
N THR A 174 11.82 -8.92 -5.38
CA THR A 174 11.52 -10.35 -5.29
C THR A 174 11.02 -10.96 -6.60
N GLY A 175 10.43 -10.16 -7.49
CA GLY A 175 9.66 -10.63 -8.64
C GLY A 175 8.33 -11.28 -8.27
N LEU A 176 7.95 -11.27 -6.99
CA LEU A 176 6.71 -11.85 -6.48
C LEU A 176 5.57 -10.84 -6.53
N ASN A 177 4.35 -11.32 -6.71
CA ASN A 177 3.15 -10.48 -6.64
C ASN A 177 2.93 -9.94 -5.22
N LYS A 178 2.10 -8.89 -5.09
CA LYS A 178 1.81 -8.21 -3.82
C LYS A 178 1.35 -9.17 -2.72
N ASP A 179 0.43 -10.07 -3.03
CA ASP A 179 -0.06 -11.08 -2.07
C ASP A 179 1.05 -11.98 -1.53
N GLN A 180 1.98 -12.40 -2.39
CA GLN A 180 3.13 -13.22 -2.00
C GLN A 180 4.14 -12.42 -1.16
N ASN A 181 4.38 -11.15 -1.49
CA ASN A 181 5.24 -10.27 -0.70
C ASN A 181 4.63 -9.95 0.67
N ILE A 182 3.31 -9.79 0.77
CA ILE A 182 2.59 -9.68 2.05
C ILE A 182 2.87 -10.91 2.92
N VAL A 183 2.64 -12.11 2.37
CA VAL A 183 2.89 -13.37 3.09
C VAL A 183 4.37 -13.53 3.47
N LEU A 184 5.30 -13.08 2.61
CA LEU A 184 6.73 -13.11 2.89
C LEU A 184 7.09 -12.24 4.09
N VAL A 185 6.60 -10.99 4.14
CA VAL A 185 6.83 -10.06 5.26
C VAL A 185 6.22 -10.61 6.56
N ILE A 186 4.99 -11.12 6.50
CA ILE A 186 4.31 -11.75 7.64
C ILE A 186 5.15 -12.89 8.22
N LYS A 187 5.60 -13.81 7.38
CA LYS A 187 6.41 -14.98 7.81
C LYS A 187 7.77 -14.56 8.36
N ARG A 188 8.45 -13.65 7.68
CA ARG A 188 9.80 -13.18 8.05
C ARG A 188 9.80 -12.47 9.40
N ASN A 189 8.68 -11.81 9.76
CA ASN A 189 8.53 -11.06 11.00
C ASN A 189 7.67 -11.79 12.05
N ASN A 190 7.27 -13.04 11.80
CA ASN A 190 6.47 -13.87 12.71
C ASN A 190 5.12 -13.25 13.12
N LEU A 191 4.49 -12.47 12.24
CA LEU A 191 3.20 -11.84 12.50
C LEU A 191 2.07 -12.88 12.49
N LYS A 192 1.07 -12.70 13.36
CA LYS A 192 -0.11 -13.56 13.51
C LYS A 192 -1.39 -12.85 13.05
N ASN A 193 -1.48 -11.57 13.33
CA ASN A 193 -2.66 -10.74 13.09
C ASN A 193 -2.27 -9.45 12.38
N ALA A 194 -1.71 -9.55 11.16
CA ALA A 194 -1.37 -8.38 10.36
C ALA A 194 -2.61 -7.78 9.71
N VAL A 195 -2.58 -6.47 9.49
CA VAL A 195 -3.56 -5.73 8.67
C VAL A 195 -2.85 -4.99 7.55
N TYR A 196 -3.48 -4.90 6.39
CA TYR A 196 -2.96 -4.14 5.26
C TYR A 196 -3.79 -2.88 5.02
N VAL A 197 -3.11 -1.78 4.73
CA VAL A 197 -3.72 -0.49 4.36
C VAL A 197 -3.33 -0.17 2.93
N GLY A 198 -4.31 0.05 2.07
CA GLY A 198 -4.10 0.36 0.66
C GLY A 198 -5.32 1.05 0.07
N ASP A 199 -5.26 1.44 -1.19
CA ASP A 199 -6.29 2.28 -1.81
C ASP A 199 -6.94 1.67 -3.04
N THR A 200 -6.36 0.60 -3.62
CA THR A 200 -6.82 0.03 -4.89
C THR A 200 -7.56 -1.30 -4.73
N GLN A 201 -8.31 -1.69 -5.80
CA GLN A 201 -8.83 -3.05 -5.93
C GLN A 201 -7.71 -4.10 -5.89
N GLY A 202 -6.54 -3.80 -6.46
CA GLY A 202 -5.38 -4.70 -6.43
C GLY A 202 -4.87 -4.99 -5.02
N ASP A 203 -4.94 -4.01 -4.11
CA ASP A 203 -4.60 -4.19 -2.68
C ASP A 203 -5.61 -5.09 -1.98
N TYR A 204 -6.89 -4.82 -2.19
CA TYR A 204 -7.97 -5.64 -1.66
C TYR A 204 -7.84 -7.11 -2.10
N ASP A 205 -7.62 -7.35 -3.40
CA ASP A 205 -7.44 -8.68 -3.95
C ASP A 205 -6.20 -9.40 -3.38
N ALA A 206 -5.10 -8.66 -3.19
CA ALA A 206 -3.90 -9.18 -2.58
C ALA A 206 -4.13 -9.58 -1.12
N CYS A 207 -4.83 -8.75 -0.34
CA CYS A 207 -5.21 -9.06 1.03
C CYS A 207 -6.10 -10.30 1.13
N LYS A 208 -7.09 -10.41 0.24
CA LYS A 208 -7.97 -11.57 0.16
C LYS A 208 -7.20 -12.87 -0.11
N LYS A 209 -6.22 -12.85 -1.04
CA LYS A 209 -5.33 -13.98 -1.31
C LYS A 209 -4.38 -14.30 -0.15
N ALA A 210 -3.86 -13.28 0.51
CA ALA A 210 -3.00 -13.41 1.68
C ALA A 210 -3.78 -13.76 2.97
N SER A 211 -5.12 -13.75 2.93
CA SER A 211 -6.02 -14.02 4.05
C SER A 211 -5.79 -13.07 5.24
N ILE A 212 -5.63 -11.78 4.98
CA ILE A 212 -5.48 -10.74 6.01
C ILE A 212 -6.54 -9.63 5.83
N PRO A 213 -6.92 -8.94 6.91
CA PRO A 213 -7.81 -7.78 6.86
C PRO A 213 -7.26 -6.65 6.00
N PHE A 214 -8.17 -5.95 5.33
CA PHE A 214 -7.88 -4.79 4.48
C PHE A 214 -8.54 -3.54 5.04
N VAL A 215 -7.76 -2.47 5.20
CA VAL A 215 -8.26 -1.10 5.46
C VAL A 215 -8.16 -0.31 4.16
N TRP A 216 -9.31 0.19 3.70
CA TRP A 216 -9.36 0.97 2.48
C TRP A 216 -9.08 2.45 2.71
N ALA A 217 -8.00 2.97 2.14
CA ALA A 217 -7.64 4.39 2.08
C ALA A 217 -8.43 5.07 0.95
N SER A 218 -9.65 5.52 1.25
CA SER A 218 -10.60 6.02 0.23
C SER A 218 -10.23 7.38 -0.38
N TYR A 219 -9.19 8.01 0.12
CA TYR A 219 -8.62 9.23 -0.42
C TYR A 219 -7.61 8.99 -1.55
N GLY A 220 -7.23 7.72 -1.80
CA GLY A 220 -6.27 7.32 -2.81
C GLY A 220 -6.82 7.31 -4.24
N PHE A 221 -6.29 6.42 -5.07
CA PHE A 221 -6.56 6.41 -6.52
C PHE A 221 -7.72 5.51 -6.92
N GLY A 222 -8.07 4.52 -6.09
CA GLY A 222 -9.03 3.48 -6.45
C GLY A 222 -10.16 3.27 -5.46
N LYS A 223 -11.00 2.33 -5.80
CA LYS A 223 -12.09 1.85 -4.94
C LYS A 223 -12.21 0.33 -5.10
N PRO A 224 -12.30 -0.45 -4.01
CA PRO A 224 -12.69 -1.85 -4.06
C PRO A 224 -14.11 -2.01 -4.62
N ASP A 225 -14.31 -3.05 -5.44
CA ASP A 225 -15.63 -3.40 -5.99
C ASP A 225 -16.56 -3.99 -4.92
N ASP A 226 -15.97 -4.57 -3.88
CA ASP A 226 -16.65 -5.21 -2.75
C ASP A 226 -16.48 -4.34 -1.50
N GLU A 227 -17.51 -4.24 -0.65
CA GLU A 227 -17.48 -3.48 0.60
C GLU A 227 -17.07 -4.36 1.81
N ASN A 228 -16.55 -5.55 1.58
CA ASN A 228 -16.12 -6.48 2.62
C ASN A 228 -14.67 -6.20 3.08
N TYR A 229 -14.36 -4.95 3.40
CA TYR A 229 -13.11 -4.52 4.00
C TYR A 229 -13.28 -4.33 5.52
N PHE A 230 -12.18 -4.44 6.27
CA PHE A 230 -12.18 -4.28 7.74
C PHE A 230 -12.61 -2.87 8.17
N ALA A 231 -12.08 -1.84 7.52
CA ALA A 231 -12.43 -0.46 7.74
C ALA A 231 -12.19 0.40 6.49
N LYS A 232 -12.88 1.55 6.42
CA LYS A 232 -12.63 2.62 5.46
C LYS A 232 -12.08 3.83 6.21
N ILE A 233 -11.04 4.45 5.69
CA ILE A 233 -10.49 5.71 6.20
C ILE A 233 -10.56 6.79 5.13
N GLU A 234 -10.90 8.01 5.55
CA GLU A 234 -10.97 9.18 4.67
C GLU A 234 -9.73 10.09 4.78
N ASN A 235 -8.94 9.86 5.83
CA ASN A 235 -7.64 10.47 6.03
C ASN A 235 -6.71 9.41 6.64
N PHE A 236 -5.41 9.50 6.37
CA PHE A 236 -4.45 8.55 6.93
C PHE A 236 -4.47 8.51 8.47
N SER A 237 -4.68 9.67 9.11
CA SER A 237 -4.77 9.77 10.58
C SER A 237 -5.96 9.02 11.21
N ASP A 238 -6.97 8.63 10.41
CA ASP A 238 -8.09 7.83 10.90
C ASP A 238 -7.66 6.42 11.32
N LEU A 239 -6.47 5.95 10.86
CA LEU A 239 -5.87 4.70 11.34
C LEU A 239 -5.74 4.65 12.86
N LEU A 240 -5.47 5.76 13.53
CA LEU A 240 -5.38 5.84 15.00
C LEU A 240 -6.70 5.57 15.73
N LYS A 241 -7.82 5.55 14.99
CA LYS A 241 -9.17 5.28 15.55
C LYS A 241 -9.63 3.86 15.26
N VAL A 242 -9.13 3.27 14.15
CA VAL A 242 -9.59 1.96 13.67
C VAL A 242 -8.62 0.82 14.01
N LEU A 243 -7.36 1.16 14.33
CA LEU A 243 -6.32 0.24 14.79
C LEU A 243 -5.90 0.58 16.22
#